data_90baa92b67a00256389430c281c0e2c0
#
_entry.id   90baa92b67a00256389430c281c0e2c0
#
_cell.length_a   1.000
_cell.length_b   1.000
_cell.length_c   1.000
_cell.angle_alpha   90.00
_cell.angle_beta   90.00
_cell.angle_gamma   90.00
#
_symmetry.space_group_name_H-M   'P 1'
#
loop_
_entity.id
_entity.type
_entity.pdbx_description
1 polymer ?
#
loop_
_entity_poly.entity_id
_entity_poly.type
_entity_poly.pdbx_seq_one_letter_code
_entity_poly.pdbx_strand_id
1 'polypeptide(L)'
;MDFNFSANTGYLWKELPFIDRLKMAKRHAFRSLEFHDEPHKENLAGLKNLLSEIELNVNGMNARMGDTFGCAAIPDQSDKARNEIKDAIKIAEDLGAKALHILSGVTEYNKTSTNTFISNL
;
A
#
# COMPACT_ATOMS: atom_id res chain seq x y z
N MET A 1 28.81 -3.97 -6.10
CA MET A 1 27.58 -3.13 -5.98
C MET A 1 26.58 -3.91 -5.17
N ASP A 2 26.23 -3.39 -4.00
CA ASP A 2 25.27 -4.06 -3.13
C ASP A 2 23.85 -3.62 -3.49
N PHE A 3 23.07 -4.52 -4.02
CA PHE A 3 21.65 -4.28 -4.25
C PHE A 3 20.86 -4.53 -2.97
N ASN A 4 19.96 -3.60 -2.65
CA ASN A 4 18.98 -3.78 -1.61
C ASN A 4 17.63 -4.10 -2.24
N PHE A 5 17.07 -5.24 -1.87
CA PHE A 5 15.77 -5.69 -2.37
C PHE A 5 14.68 -5.44 -1.34
N SER A 6 13.51 -5.03 -1.79
CA SER A 6 12.28 -5.01 -1.00
C SER A 6 11.51 -6.30 -1.20
N ALA A 7 10.94 -6.83 -0.13
CA ALA A 7 9.96 -7.90 -0.22
C ALA A 7 8.56 -7.31 -0.38
N ASN A 8 7.88 -7.61 -1.48
CA ASN A 8 6.47 -7.25 -1.64
C ASN A 8 5.59 -8.35 -1.04
N THR A 9 5.06 -8.10 0.15
CA THR A 9 4.25 -9.05 0.90
C THR A 9 2.83 -9.23 0.34
N GLY A 10 2.42 -8.39 -0.60
CA GLY A 10 1.21 -8.60 -1.38
C GLY A 10 1.33 -9.76 -2.40
N TYR A 11 2.57 -10.17 -2.71
CA TYR A 11 2.85 -11.29 -3.60
C TYR A 11 3.53 -12.47 -2.90
N LEU A 12 4.43 -12.19 -1.97
CA LEU A 12 5.23 -13.21 -1.29
C LEU A 12 4.49 -13.75 -0.06
N TRP A 13 4.56 -15.06 0.15
CA TRP A 13 4.03 -15.77 1.32
C TRP A 13 2.54 -15.51 1.57
N LYS A 14 1.75 -15.42 0.52
CA LYS A 14 0.30 -15.11 0.59
C LYS A 14 -0.49 -16.16 1.39
N GLU A 15 0.03 -17.36 1.52
CA GLU A 15 -0.53 -18.43 2.35
C GLU A 15 -0.43 -18.14 3.86
N LEU A 16 0.40 -17.19 4.27
CA LEU A 16 0.58 -16.80 5.67
C LEU A 16 -0.25 -15.56 6.02
N PRO A 17 -0.63 -15.41 7.30
CA PRO A 17 -1.15 -14.15 7.82
C PRO A 17 -0.17 -13.00 7.56
N PHE A 18 -0.68 -11.78 7.36
CA PHE A 18 0.14 -10.62 6.98
C PHE A 18 1.34 -10.39 7.90
N ILE A 19 1.13 -10.41 9.22
CA ILE A 19 2.20 -10.21 10.21
C ILE A 19 3.31 -11.26 10.08
N ASP A 20 2.96 -12.49 9.75
CA ASP A 20 3.97 -13.55 9.58
C ASP A 20 4.78 -13.38 8.29
N ARG A 21 4.19 -12.77 7.24
CA ARG A 21 4.92 -12.40 6.02
C ARG A 21 6.05 -11.41 6.30
N LEU A 22 5.85 -10.47 7.23
CA LEU A 22 6.87 -9.51 7.66
C LEU A 22 8.04 -10.22 8.32
N LYS A 23 7.74 -11.17 9.21
CA LYS A 23 8.77 -12.01 9.87
C LYS A 23 9.53 -12.86 8.85
N MET A 24 8.85 -13.38 7.83
CA MET A 24 9.49 -14.11 6.73
C MET A 24 10.44 -13.21 5.94
N ALA A 25 10.05 -11.98 5.64
CA ALA A 25 10.94 -11.02 4.97
C ALA A 25 12.22 -10.79 5.79
N LYS A 26 12.10 -10.59 7.10
CA LYS A 26 13.26 -10.46 8.00
C LYS A 26 14.12 -11.74 8.00
N ARG A 27 13.49 -12.92 8.08
CA ARG A 27 14.17 -14.21 8.08
C ARG A 27 14.97 -14.47 6.80
N HIS A 28 14.48 -13.95 5.67
CA HIS A 28 15.16 -14.02 4.37
C HIS A 28 16.10 -12.83 4.10
N ALA A 29 16.46 -12.07 5.14
CA ALA A 29 17.42 -10.99 5.10
C ALA A 29 17.03 -9.80 4.20
N PHE A 30 15.76 -9.62 3.89
CA PHE A 30 15.28 -8.37 3.31
C PHE A 30 15.46 -7.23 4.29
N ARG A 31 15.74 -6.04 3.78
CA ARG A 31 15.90 -4.81 4.58
C ARG A 31 14.72 -3.87 4.47
N SER A 32 13.87 -4.08 3.50
CA SER A 32 12.70 -3.25 3.24
C SER A 32 11.53 -4.07 2.71
N LEU A 33 10.36 -3.47 2.83
CA LEU A 33 9.08 -4.04 2.49
C LEU A 33 8.32 -3.15 1.52
N GLU A 34 7.46 -3.78 0.74
CA GLU A 34 6.36 -3.15 0.04
C GLU A 34 5.07 -3.88 0.39
N PHE A 35 3.98 -3.12 0.53
CA PHE A 35 2.66 -3.64 0.86
C PHE A 35 1.69 -3.39 -0.29
N HIS A 36 0.70 -4.26 -0.43
CA HIS A 36 -0.56 -3.86 -1.04
C HIS A 36 -1.33 -2.99 -0.05
N ASP A 37 -2.61 -3.27 0.17
CA ASP A 37 -3.44 -2.48 1.09
C ASP A 37 -3.64 -3.13 2.47
N GLU A 38 -2.83 -4.12 2.81
CA GLU A 38 -2.93 -4.85 4.08
C GLU A 38 -2.88 -3.92 5.30
N PRO A 39 -2.03 -2.87 5.34
CA PRO A 39 -1.97 -1.98 6.50
C PRO A 39 -3.30 -1.30 6.85
N HIS A 40 -4.19 -1.12 5.87
CA HIS A 40 -5.53 -0.55 6.11
C HIS A 40 -6.45 -1.44 6.96
N LYS A 41 -6.08 -2.70 7.15
CA LYS A 41 -6.86 -3.72 7.89
C LYS A 41 -6.20 -4.12 9.20
N GLU A 42 -5.04 -3.55 9.51
CA GLU A 42 -4.22 -3.92 10.66
C GLU A 42 -4.33 -2.88 11.79
N ASN A 43 -3.94 -3.31 13.00
CA ASN A 43 -3.68 -2.39 14.09
C ASN A 43 -2.36 -1.64 13.79
N LEU A 44 -2.44 -0.36 13.45
CA LEU A 44 -1.28 0.42 13.03
C LEU A 44 -0.22 0.56 14.11
N ALA A 45 -0.61 0.74 15.37
CA ALA A 45 0.35 0.84 16.47
C ALA A 45 1.13 -0.46 16.64
N GLY A 46 0.46 -1.60 16.58
CA GLY A 46 1.09 -2.92 16.62
C GLY A 46 2.02 -3.17 15.42
N LEU A 47 1.56 -2.79 14.22
CA LEU A 47 2.36 -2.91 13.00
C LEU A 47 3.63 -2.05 13.06
N LYS A 48 3.51 -0.79 13.49
CA LYS A 48 4.63 0.13 13.66
C LYS A 48 5.65 -0.40 14.67
N ASN A 49 5.19 -0.91 15.81
CA ASN A 49 6.06 -1.50 16.82
C ASN A 49 6.80 -2.73 16.28
N LEU A 50 6.11 -3.61 15.57
CA LEU A 50 6.73 -4.79 14.96
C LEU A 50 7.79 -4.40 13.94
N LEU A 51 7.49 -3.45 13.05
CA LEU A 51 8.45 -2.98 12.03
C LEU A 51 9.72 -2.42 12.67
N SER A 52 9.57 -1.68 13.77
CA SER A 52 10.70 -1.17 14.55
C SER A 52 11.50 -2.31 15.20
N GLU A 53 10.82 -3.27 15.80
CA GLU A 53 11.45 -4.42 16.47
C GLU A 53 12.24 -5.29 15.51
N ILE A 54 11.69 -5.58 14.32
CA ILE A 54 12.35 -6.39 13.31
C ILE A 54 13.28 -5.58 12.38
N GLU A 55 13.35 -4.27 12.57
CA GLU A 55 14.22 -3.35 11.81
C GLU A 55 14.01 -3.45 10.29
N LEU A 56 12.75 -3.40 9.85
CA LEU A 56 12.39 -3.33 8.43
C LEU A 56 11.77 -1.98 8.09
N ASN A 57 12.25 -1.39 7.00
CA ASN A 57 11.71 -0.15 6.45
C ASN A 57 10.60 -0.46 5.44
N VAL A 58 9.65 0.45 5.31
CA VAL A 58 8.60 0.39 4.28
C VAL A 58 8.99 1.29 3.11
N ASN A 59 9.21 0.71 1.93
CA ASN A 59 9.50 1.48 0.73
C ASN A 59 8.24 1.99 0.06
N GLY A 60 7.18 1.20 0.07
CA GLY A 60 5.94 1.60 -0.56
C GLY A 60 4.74 0.81 -0.06
N MET A 61 3.57 1.37 -0.29
CA MET A 61 2.29 0.70 -0.04
C MET A 61 1.23 1.21 -1.02
N ASN A 62 0.17 0.45 -1.17
CA ASN A 62 -0.99 0.87 -1.95
C ASN A 62 -2.03 1.57 -1.06
N ALA A 63 -2.74 2.53 -1.63
CA ALA A 63 -4.04 2.93 -1.13
C ALA A 63 -5.01 1.73 -1.20
N ARG A 64 -6.20 1.86 -0.62
CA ARG A 64 -7.18 0.75 -0.65
C ARG A 64 -7.42 0.24 -2.06
N MET A 65 -7.34 -1.07 -2.20
CA MET A 65 -7.59 -1.73 -3.49
C MET A 65 -9.08 -2.03 -3.69
N GLY A 66 -9.76 -2.53 -2.67
CA GLY A 66 -11.16 -2.93 -2.77
C GLY A 66 -11.43 -3.90 -3.91
N ASP A 67 -12.66 -3.95 -4.39
CA ASP A 67 -13.08 -4.87 -5.46
C ASP A 67 -12.72 -4.37 -6.88
N THR A 68 -12.37 -3.09 -7.00
CA THR A 68 -12.09 -2.43 -8.27
C THR A 68 -10.62 -2.07 -8.47
N PHE A 69 -9.73 -2.55 -7.62
CA PHE A 69 -8.32 -2.18 -7.61
C PHE A 69 -8.11 -0.67 -7.55
N GLY A 70 -8.71 -0.05 -6.51
CA GLY A 70 -8.78 1.39 -6.36
C GLY A 70 -10.00 2.00 -7.04
N CYS A 71 -10.14 3.31 -6.94
CA CYS A 71 -11.28 4.02 -7.52
C CYS A 71 -10.95 5.45 -7.99
N ALA A 72 -9.68 5.80 -8.08
CA ALA A 72 -9.28 7.19 -8.34
C ALA A 72 -9.63 7.70 -9.74
N ALA A 73 -9.86 6.82 -10.72
CA ALA A 73 -10.29 7.17 -12.07
C ALA A 73 -11.78 6.88 -12.34
N ILE A 74 -12.50 6.32 -11.38
CA ILE A 74 -13.91 5.97 -11.55
C ILE A 74 -14.75 7.24 -11.35
N PRO A 75 -15.47 7.75 -12.38
CA PRO A 75 -16.06 9.09 -12.37
C PRO A 75 -16.99 9.36 -11.18
N ASP A 76 -17.85 8.42 -10.82
CA ASP A 76 -18.84 8.63 -9.76
C ASP A 76 -18.30 8.31 -8.34
N GLN A 77 -17.01 8.08 -8.18
CA GLN A 77 -16.39 7.70 -6.93
C GLN A 77 -15.32 8.69 -6.41
N SER A 78 -15.33 9.94 -6.88
CA SER A 78 -14.31 10.92 -6.51
C SER A 78 -14.23 11.20 -5.01
N ASP A 79 -15.35 11.33 -4.31
CA ASP A 79 -15.35 11.58 -2.87
C ASP A 79 -14.78 10.39 -2.10
N LYS A 80 -15.16 9.17 -2.49
CA LYS A 80 -14.58 7.93 -1.93
C LYS A 80 -13.07 7.88 -2.18
N ALA A 81 -12.64 8.12 -3.42
CA ALA A 81 -11.23 8.11 -3.79
C ALA A 81 -10.41 9.10 -2.97
N ARG A 82 -10.85 10.33 -2.84
CA ARG A 82 -10.17 11.36 -2.06
C ARG A 82 -10.06 11.01 -0.57
N ASN A 83 -11.11 10.42 -0.01
CA ASN A 83 -11.07 9.98 1.39
C ASN A 83 -10.09 8.81 1.57
N GLU A 84 -10.12 7.83 0.68
CA GLU A 84 -9.18 6.69 0.72
C GLU A 84 -7.72 7.13 0.52
N ILE A 85 -7.47 8.11 -0.34
CA ILE A 85 -6.13 8.70 -0.51
C ILE A 85 -5.67 9.39 0.77
N LYS A 86 -6.53 10.21 1.40
CA LYS A 86 -6.18 10.89 2.67
C LYS A 86 -5.89 9.89 3.79
N ASP A 87 -6.67 8.84 3.90
CA ASP A 87 -6.43 7.77 4.89
C ASP A 87 -5.11 7.04 4.60
N ALA A 88 -4.84 6.74 3.34
CA ALA A 88 -3.61 6.08 2.93
C ALA A 88 -2.36 6.94 3.20
N ILE A 89 -2.44 8.25 3.00
CA ILE A 89 -1.35 9.18 3.33
C ILE A 89 -1.03 9.12 4.82
N LYS A 90 -2.03 9.16 5.70
CA LYS A 90 -1.82 9.07 7.15
C LYS A 90 -1.15 7.74 7.55
N ILE A 91 -1.62 6.63 6.97
CA ILE A 91 -1.02 5.32 7.24
C ILE A 91 0.43 5.26 6.74
N ALA A 92 0.67 5.78 5.54
CA ALA A 92 2.02 5.82 4.97
C ALA A 92 2.98 6.66 5.84
N GLU A 93 2.53 7.81 6.32
CA GLU A 93 3.30 8.66 7.25
C GLU A 93 3.59 7.92 8.57
N ASP A 94 2.59 7.28 9.17
CA ASP A 94 2.75 6.53 10.41
C ASP A 94 3.74 5.37 10.29
N LEU A 95 3.76 4.70 9.14
CA LEU A 95 4.66 3.59 8.86
C LEU A 95 6.03 4.02 8.29
N GLY A 96 6.21 5.31 7.99
CA GLY A 96 7.41 5.82 7.35
C GLY A 96 7.60 5.32 5.92
N ALA A 97 6.51 5.03 5.21
CA ALA A 97 6.56 4.60 3.82
C ALA A 97 7.07 5.72 2.92
N LYS A 98 7.98 5.39 2.01
CA LYS A 98 8.61 6.37 1.11
C LYS A 98 7.75 6.70 -0.10
N ALA A 99 6.83 5.81 -0.47
CA ALA A 99 5.95 5.97 -1.61
C ALA A 99 4.56 5.42 -1.31
N LEU A 100 3.55 6.07 -1.86
CA LEU A 100 2.17 5.63 -1.84
C LEU A 100 1.68 5.46 -3.28
N HIS A 101 1.23 4.26 -3.63
CA HIS A 101 0.65 3.97 -4.92
C HIS A 101 -0.86 4.19 -4.90
N ILE A 102 -1.32 5.13 -5.71
CA ILE A 102 -2.74 5.40 -5.92
C ILE A 102 -3.22 4.61 -7.14
N LEU A 103 -4.19 3.73 -6.92
CA LEU A 103 -4.73 2.88 -7.98
C LEU A 103 -5.94 3.55 -8.63
N SER A 104 -5.94 3.49 -9.95
CA SER A 104 -7.00 4.10 -10.78
C SER A 104 -8.38 3.47 -10.61
N GLY A 105 -8.40 2.17 -10.35
CA GLY A 105 -9.61 1.36 -10.46
C GLY A 105 -9.83 0.82 -11.87
N VAL A 106 -10.73 -0.14 -11.98
CA VAL A 106 -11.15 -0.72 -13.26
C VAL A 106 -12.30 0.11 -13.82
N THR A 107 -12.04 0.84 -14.90
CA THR A 107 -13.02 1.71 -15.58
C THR A 107 -12.65 1.81 -17.06
N GLU A 108 -13.58 2.30 -17.87
CA GLU A 108 -13.34 2.54 -19.28
C GLU A 108 -12.26 3.64 -19.44
N TYR A 109 -11.29 3.37 -20.31
CA TYR A 109 -10.25 4.35 -20.62
C TYR A 109 -10.80 5.42 -21.62
N ASN A 110 -11.08 6.59 -21.11
CA ASN A 110 -11.56 7.73 -21.88
C ASN A 110 -11.14 9.05 -21.21
N LYS A 111 -11.50 10.17 -21.85
CA LYS A 111 -11.18 11.51 -21.34
C LYS A 111 -11.78 11.77 -19.95
N THR A 112 -12.98 11.26 -19.69
CA THR A 112 -13.67 11.48 -18.40
C THR A 112 -12.92 10.76 -17.28
N SER A 113 -12.61 9.49 -17.45
CA SER A 113 -11.86 8.72 -16.43
C SER A 113 -10.44 9.28 -16.21
N THR A 114 -9.77 9.71 -17.28
CA THR A 114 -8.45 10.35 -17.20
C THR A 114 -8.52 11.66 -16.39
N ASN A 115 -9.48 12.52 -16.68
CA ASN A 115 -9.67 13.78 -15.96
C ASN A 115 -10.06 13.55 -14.50
N THR A 116 -10.89 12.54 -14.23
CA THR A 116 -11.25 12.13 -12.87
C THR A 116 -10.02 11.73 -12.07
N PHE A 117 -9.16 10.89 -12.64
CA PHE A 117 -7.90 10.49 -12.00
C PHE A 117 -7.02 11.68 -11.67
N ILE A 118 -6.76 12.54 -12.64
CA ILE A 118 -5.94 13.75 -12.46
C ILE A 118 -6.52 14.67 -11.37
N SER A 119 -7.84 14.85 -11.37
CA SER A 119 -8.54 15.70 -10.40
C SER A 119 -8.52 15.14 -8.96
N ASN A 120 -8.35 13.86 -8.80
CA ASN A 120 -8.33 13.19 -7.48
C ASN A 120 -6.92 13.10 -6.86
N LEU A 121 -5.87 13.38 -7.64
CA LEU A 121 -4.51 13.44 -7.17
C LEU A 121 -4.12 14.83 -6.69
#